data_62291a6efa8db46f0039017cc7136f2e
#
_entry.id   62291a6efa8db46f0039017cc7136f2e
#
_cell.length_a   1.000
_cell.length_b   1.000
_cell.length_c   1.000
_cell.angle_alpha   90.00
_cell.angle_beta   90.00
_cell.angle_gamma   90.00
#
_symmetry.space_group_name_H-M   'P 1'
#
loop_
_entity.id
_entity.type
_entity.pdbx_description
1 polymer ?
#
loop_
_entity_poly.entity_id
_entity_poly.type
_entity_poly.pdbx_seq_one_letter_code
_entity_poly.pdbx_strand_id
1 'polypeptide(L)' 'MQIFISHSSKNADDAARICEILEQNGSKCFIAPRDIRSGHPYAEELIDGIDRSAAVILISARANQ' A
#
# COMPACT_ATOMS: atom_id res chain seq x y z
N MET A 1 13.08 -4.19 -4.52
CA MET A 1 12.40 -2.89 -4.67
C MET A 1 11.11 -2.88 -3.89
N GLN A 2 10.82 -1.81 -3.20
CA GLN A 2 9.57 -1.69 -2.45
C GLN A 2 8.62 -0.75 -3.19
N ILE A 3 7.35 -1.14 -3.25
CA ILE A 3 6.29 -0.37 -3.87
C ILE A 3 5.26 -0.03 -2.79
N PHE A 4 4.92 1.25 -2.68
CA PHE A 4 3.91 1.71 -1.74
C PHE A 4 2.55 1.68 -2.42
N ILE A 5 1.58 1.03 -1.79
CA ILE A 5 0.22 0.92 -2.33
C ILE A 5 -0.69 1.86 -1.52
N SER A 6 -1.24 2.87 -2.19
CA SER A 6 -2.17 3.80 -1.58
C SER A 6 -3.59 3.48 -2.06
N HIS A 7 -4.51 3.37 -1.14
CA HIS A 7 -5.90 3.02 -1.48
C HIS A 7 -6.85 3.54 -0.42
N SER A 8 -8.13 3.62 -0.79
CA SER A 8 -9.18 3.93 0.18
C SER A 8 -9.69 2.64 0.80
N SER A 9 -10.49 2.75 1.86
CA SER A 9 -11.07 1.57 2.49
C SER A 9 -11.98 0.80 1.52
N LYS A 10 -12.56 1.49 0.57
CA LYS A 10 -13.43 0.85 -0.43
C LYS A 10 -12.66 -0.01 -1.43
N ASN A 11 -11.36 0.24 -1.56
CA ASN A 11 -10.52 -0.48 -2.51
C ASN A 11 -9.61 -1.50 -1.83
N ALA A 12 -9.86 -1.79 -0.56
CA ALA A 12 -8.97 -2.65 0.23
C ALA A 12 -8.76 -4.02 -0.42
N ASP A 13 -9.83 -4.63 -0.93
CA ASP A 13 -9.73 -5.95 -1.55
C ASP A 13 -8.91 -5.91 -2.84
N ASP A 14 -9.14 -4.90 -3.65
CA ASP A 14 -8.37 -4.74 -4.89
C ASP A 14 -6.90 -4.47 -4.59
N ALA A 15 -6.63 -3.62 -3.60
CA ALA A 15 -5.27 -3.32 -3.19
C ALA A 15 -4.55 -4.56 -2.69
N ALA A 16 -5.23 -5.37 -1.89
CA ALA A 16 -4.65 -6.61 -1.38
C ALA A 16 -4.30 -7.58 -2.51
N ARG A 17 -5.16 -7.66 -3.52
CA ARG A 17 -4.92 -8.52 -4.68
C ARG A 17 -3.73 -8.05 -5.50
N ILE A 18 -3.64 -6.76 -5.74
CA ILE A 18 -2.51 -6.19 -6.47
C ILE A 18 -1.21 -6.42 -5.70
N CYS A 19 -1.25 -6.22 -4.39
CA CYS A 19 -0.12 -6.46 -3.54
C CYS A 19 0.36 -7.91 -3.64
N GLU A 20 -0.60 -8.85 -3.60
CA GLU A 20 -0.30 -10.26 -3.70
C GLU A 20 0.38 -10.60 -5.03
N ILE A 21 -0.14 -10.07 -6.13
CA ILE A 21 0.43 -10.30 -7.46
C ILE A 21 1.86 -9.76 -7.52
N LEU A 22 2.07 -8.56 -7.02
CA LEU A 22 3.39 -7.95 -7.03
C LEU A 22 4.39 -8.74 -6.19
N GLU A 23 3.95 -9.21 -5.04
CA GLU A 23 4.82 -10.01 -4.17
C GLU A 23 5.17 -11.35 -4.79
N GLN A 24 4.23 -11.95 -5.50
CA GLN A 24 4.49 -13.19 -6.22
C GLN A 24 5.52 -13.00 -7.34
N ASN A 25 5.66 -11.78 -7.82
CA ASN A 25 6.61 -11.46 -8.88
C ASN A 25 7.91 -10.85 -8.34
N GLY A 26 8.17 -10.98 -7.06
CA GLY A 26 9.43 -10.59 -6.47
C GLY A 26 9.51 -9.16 -5.97
N SER A 27 8.44 -8.39 -6.05
CA SER A 27 8.40 -7.04 -5.51
C SER A 27 7.97 -7.09 -4.05
N LYS A 28 8.48 -6.13 -3.26
CA LYS A 28 8.05 -5.96 -1.89
C LYS A 28 7.04 -4.82 -1.85
N CYS A 29 5.91 -5.05 -1.20
CA CYS A 29 4.88 -4.03 -1.11
C CYS A 29 4.71 -3.53 0.32
N PHE A 30 4.45 -2.22 0.45
CA PHE A 30 4.02 -1.63 1.70
C PHE A 30 2.57 -1.20 1.52
N ILE A 31 1.68 -1.77 2.30
CA ILE A 31 0.26 -1.47 2.24
C ILE A 31 -0.28 -1.34 3.67
N ALA A 32 -1.04 -0.27 3.92
CA ALA A 32 -1.66 -0.06 5.22
C ALA A 32 -3.06 -0.67 5.22
N PRO A 33 -3.55 -1.17 6.34
CA PRO A 33 -2.87 -1.20 7.63
C PRO A 33 -1.95 -2.41 7.83
N ARG A 34 -1.89 -3.33 6.87
CA ARG A 34 -1.14 -4.58 7.03
C ARG A 34 0.31 -4.36 7.52
N ASP A 35 0.98 -3.37 6.94
CA ASP A 35 2.40 -3.16 7.19
C ASP A 35 2.70 -2.05 8.19
N ILE A 36 1.67 -1.52 8.83
CA ILE A 36 1.85 -0.55 9.91
C ILE A 36 2.21 -1.30 11.19
N ARG A 37 3.33 -0.94 11.80
CA ARG A 37 3.79 -1.61 13.01
C ARG A 37 2.98 -1.17 14.22
N SER A 38 2.60 -2.14 15.06
CA SER A 38 1.89 -1.87 16.30
C SER A 38 2.74 -1.00 17.22
N GLY A 39 2.10 -0.04 17.88
CA GLY A 39 2.77 0.81 18.84
C GLY A 39 3.52 1.97 18.23
N HIS A 40 3.52 2.13 16.91
CA HIS A 40 4.16 3.24 16.24
C HIS A 40 3.11 4.22 15.72
N PRO A 41 3.40 5.53 15.70
CA PRO A 41 2.46 6.50 15.15
C PRO A 41 2.13 6.21 13.69
N TYR A 42 0.85 6.19 13.37
CA TYR A 42 0.39 5.80 12.05
C TYR A 42 0.98 6.69 10.94
N ALA A 43 0.92 7.99 11.14
CA ALA A 43 1.40 8.94 10.13
C ALA A 43 2.90 8.77 9.86
N GLU A 44 3.68 8.55 10.90
CA GLU A 44 5.11 8.36 10.75
C GLU A 44 5.43 7.07 10.01
N GLU A 45 4.65 6.01 10.26
CA GLU A 45 4.83 4.74 9.55
C GLU A 45 4.52 4.90 8.07
N LEU A 46 3.49 5.67 7.73
CA LEU A 46 3.16 5.93 6.32
C LEU A 46 4.27 6.71 5.62
N ILE A 47 4.76 7.77 6.26
CA ILE A 47 5.81 8.60 5.69
C ILE A 47 7.08 7.76 5.47
N ASP A 48 7.44 6.96 6.46
CA ASP A 48 8.61 6.10 6.37
C ASP A 48 8.44 5.08 5.24
N GLY A 49 7.24 4.50 5.11
CA GLY A 49 6.95 3.56 4.05
C GLY A 49 7.10 4.18 2.67
N ILE A 50 6.63 5.41 2.50
CA ILE A 50 6.76 6.14 1.25
C ILE A 50 8.24 6.42 0.95
N ASP A 51 8.97 6.90 1.94
CA ASP A 51 10.39 7.24 1.77
C ASP A 51 11.23 6.05 1.34
N ARG A 52 10.88 4.87 1.81
CA ARG A 52 11.61 3.63 1.48
C ARG A 52 11.18 3.00 0.17
N SER A 53 10.15 3.54 -0.46
CA SER A 53 9.58 2.94 -1.65
C SER A 53 10.16 3.55 -2.91
N ALA A 54 10.37 2.71 -3.92
CA ALA A 54 10.85 3.16 -5.22
C ALA A 54 9.72 3.71 -6.07
N ALA A 55 8.48 3.32 -5.77
CA ALA A 55 7.32 3.76 -6.54
C ALA A 55 6.09 3.75 -5.65
N VAL A 56 5.09 4.53 -6.04
CA VAL A 56 3.81 4.58 -5.36
C VAL A 56 2.72 4.26 -6.38
N ILE A 57 1.86 3.32 -6.03
CA ILE A 57 0.69 3.00 -6.85
C ILE A 57 -0.54 3.50 -6.10
N LEU A 58 -1.32 4.33 -6.77
CA LEU A 58 -2.56 4.84 -6.23
C LEU A 58 -3.74 4.07 -6.82
N ILE A 59 -4.51 3.45 -5.97
CA ILE A 59 -5.70 2.73 -6.38
C ILE A 59 -6.91 3.54 -5.93
N SER A 60 -7.68 4.01 -6.90
CA SER A 60 -8.86 4.81 -6.60
C SER A 60 -10.08 4.26 -7.33
N ALA A 61 -11.22 4.34 -6.67
CA ALA A 61 -12.48 3.97 -7.31
C ALA A 61 -12.96 5.14 -8.16
N ARG A 62 -13.60 4.82 -9.29
CA ARG A 62 -14.25 5.86 -10.08
C ARG A 62 -15.45 6.36 -9.30
N ALA A 63 -15.53 7.64 -9.29
CA ALA A 63 -16.71 8.22 -8.72
C ALA A 63 -17.84 8.07 -9.69
N ASN A 64 -18.80 7.60 -9.57
CA ASN A 64 -19.82 7.49 -10.36
C ASN A 64 -20.08 6.75 -11.21
N GLN A 65 -20.35 6.59 -11.36
CA GLN A 65 -20.61 6.00 -12.26
C GLN A 65 -21.55 5.51 -12.44
#